data_f7464fc1c68f80896a3174684c02ea35
#
_entry.id   f7464fc1c68f80896a3174684c02ea35
#
_cell.length_a   1.000
_cell.length_b   1.000
_cell.length_c   1.000
_cell.angle_alpha   90.00
_cell.angle_beta   90.00
_cell.angle_gamma   90.00
#
_symmetry.space_group_name_H-M   'P 1'
#
loop_
_entity.id
_entity.type
_entity.pdbx_description
1 polymer ?
#
loop_
_entity_poly.entity_id
_entity_poly.type
_entity_poly.pdbx_seq_one_letter_code
_entity_poly.pdbx_strand_id
1 'polypeptide(L)'
;MTATLSPASTDRRFDLLGLGTFVIVGLPDGMLGTAWPAMRHTFGVPVGDLGLILLVNTIGSVVVAAFVGRLIQRLGVSVLLAVAGSCAALGGIGYVAAPGLWLILAIGPLLGAAAGMMDGGLNTAIALTGRRRLLNLLHGFYGIGSAVGPLVVTAAILAGSWRPAYLLLVALDLTAAALWALHHRRIPATGAVRAPTGDGAGQSTDLAATWSRRRVVSVVTLGLIVFFLYTGLEVSAGQWETSYLRGHLDMSASSAGLAAFGYWGALTAVRIGLALPARPVSLRRVIGWGMAASVAAAALIWWQPSTAAVVAGFVILGAALAGVFPALIATTPQRIGDQRARHAIAWQVGAAAAGGSGISALIGLLIDTTSLAIVGPAILTLALLLVLANSALTRLAPIPVPDGPRQ
;
A
#
# COMPACT_ATOMS: atom_id res chain seq x y z
N MET A 1 -15.19 -39.53 -23.04
CA MET A 1 -15.77 -38.18 -23.29
C MET A 1 -15.01 -37.20 -22.44
N THR A 2 -13.96 -36.59 -22.96
CA THR A 2 -13.15 -35.57 -22.32
C THR A 2 -13.87 -34.23 -22.46
N ALA A 3 -14.50 -33.76 -21.42
CA ALA A 3 -15.06 -32.41 -21.39
C ALA A 3 -13.91 -31.41 -21.47
N THR A 4 -13.74 -30.78 -22.62
CA THR A 4 -12.88 -29.62 -22.80
C THR A 4 -13.45 -28.49 -21.96
N LEU A 5 -12.76 -28.19 -20.85
CA LEU A 5 -13.04 -27.00 -20.07
C LEU A 5 -12.85 -25.78 -20.98
N SER A 6 -13.95 -25.16 -21.38
CA SER A 6 -13.95 -23.85 -22.03
C SER A 6 -13.15 -22.86 -21.20
N PRO A 7 -12.24 -22.06 -21.80
CA PRO A 7 -11.53 -21.03 -21.05
C PRO A 7 -12.55 -20.11 -20.40
N ALA A 8 -12.42 -19.91 -19.06
CA ALA A 8 -13.33 -19.07 -18.29
C ALA A 8 -13.55 -17.76 -19.03
N SER A 9 -14.79 -17.53 -19.48
CA SER A 9 -15.19 -16.30 -20.16
C SER A 9 -14.75 -15.13 -19.27
N THR A 10 -13.92 -14.24 -19.82
CA THR A 10 -13.47 -13.03 -19.12
C THR A 10 -14.70 -12.20 -18.79
N ASP A 11 -15.13 -12.21 -17.53
CA ASP A 11 -16.22 -11.36 -17.10
C ASP A 11 -15.73 -9.92 -17.01
N ARG A 12 -15.88 -9.18 -18.12
CA ARG A 12 -15.47 -7.78 -18.22
C ARG A 12 -16.11 -6.90 -17.13
N ARG A 13 -17.30 -7.27 -16.65
CA ARG A 13 -17.96 -6.53 -15.57
C ARG A 13 -17.27 -6.74 -14.24
N PHE A 14 -16.86 -7.97 -13.93
CA PHE A 14 -16.05 -8.25 -12.74
C PHE A 14 -14.74 -7.46 -12.75
N ASP A 15 -14.05 -7.43 -13.89
CA ASP A 15 -12.79 -6.71 -14.05
C ASP A 15 -12.96 -5.20 -13.81
N LEU A 16 -13.96 -4.59 -14.46
CA LEU A 16 -14.24 -3.15 -14.32
C LEU A 16 -14.65 -2.79 -12.90
N LEU A 17 -15.49 -3.60 -12.26
CA LEU A 17 -15.87 -3.40 -10.86
C LEU A 17 -14.66 -3.54 -9.94
N GLY A 18 -13.81 -4.53 -10.17
CA GLY A 18 -12.58 -4.73 -9.40
C GLY A 18 -11.63 -3.53 -9.51
N LEU A 19 -11.39 -3.04 -10.73
CA LEU A 19 -10.54 -1.87 -10.98
C LEU A 19 -11.13 -0.61 -10.32
N GLY A 20 -12.44 -0.37 -10.46
CA GLY A 20 -13.13 0.74 -9.82
C GLY A 20 -13.06 0.66 -8.28
N THR A 21 -13.24 -0.53 -7.72
CA THR A 21 -13.10 -0.76 -6.27
C THR A 21 -11.69 -0.41 -5.79
N PHE A 22 -10.64 -0.75 -6.55
CA PHE A 22 -9.26 -0.42 -6.16
C PHE A 22 -8.96 1.08 -6.21
N VAL A 23 -9.59 1.86 -7.11
CA VAL A 23 -9.54 3.34 -7.03
C VAL A 23 -10.13 3.81 -5.69
N ILE A 24 -11.29 3.28 -5.30
CA ILE A 24 -11.96 3.66 -4.05
C ILE A 24 -11.12 3.28 -2.83
N VAL A 25 -10.53 2.08 -2.82
CA VAL A 25 -9.63 1.62 -1.74
C VAL A 25 -8.37 2.49 -1.61
N GLY A 26 -7.86 3.02 -2.72
CA GLY A 26 -6.68 3.90 -2.72
C GLY A 26 -6.97 5.32 -2.24
N LEU A 27 -8.20 5.84 -2.42
CA LEU A 27 -8.54 7.21 -2.05
C LEU A 27 -8.20 7.57 -0.59
N PRO A 28 -8.57 6.78 0.44
CA PRO A 28 -8.30 7.11 1.84
C PRO A 28 -6.82 7.32 2.16
N ASP A 29 -5.92 6.59 1.52
CA ASP A 29 -4.48 6.69 1.77
C ASP A 29 -3.92 8.06 1.36
N GLY A 30 -4.35 8.60 0.22
CA GLY A 30 -4.00 9.95 -0.17
C GLY A 30 -4.79 11.03 0.57
N MET A 31 -6.04 10.72 0.97
CA MET A 31 -6.92 11.67 1.64
C MET A 31 -6.49 11.97 3.07
N LEU A 32 -6.15 10.95 3.86
CA LEU A 32 -6.01 11.07 5.32
C LEU A 32 -4.90 12.05 5.72
N GLY A 33 -3.68 11.90 5.20
CA GLY A 33 -2.58 12.81 5.50
C GLY A 33 -2.86 14.25 5.07
N THR A 34 -3.56 14.42 3.93
CA THR A 34 -3.94 15.75 3.40
C THR A 34 -5.07 16.37 4.22
N ALA A 35 -6.03 15.59 4.72
CA ALA A 35 -7.11 16.06 5.56
C ALA A 35 -6.66 16.40 6.98
N TRP A 36 -5.59 15.75 7.46
CA TRP A 36 -5.22 15.76 8.86
C TRP A 36 -5.02 17.15 9.48
N PRO A 37 -4.32 18.11 8.85
CA PRO A 37 -4.21 19.45 9.41
C PRO A 37 -5.55 20.12 9.69
N ALA A 38 -6.57 19.90 8.84
CA ALA A 38 -7.92 20.43 9.04
C ALA A 38 -8.71 19.60 10.08
N MET A 39 -8.57 18.29 10.07
CA MET A 39 -9.24 17.40 11.03
C MET A 39 -8.76 17.66 12.46
N ARG A 40 -7.45 17.70 12.68
CA ARG A 40 -6.88 17.98 14.00
C ARG A 40 -7.32 19.32 14.56
N HIS A 41 -7.40 20.34 13.69
CA HIS A 41 -7.91 21.67 14.07
C HIS A 41 -9.38 21.60 14.48
N THR A 42 -10.20 20.86 13.73
CA THR A 42 -11.61 20.64 14.05
C THR A 42 -11.80 19.96 15.41
N PHE A 43 -10.95 19.01 15.76
CA PHE A 43 -11.06 18.22 16.99
C PHE A 43 -10.24 18.80 18.16
N GLY A 44 -9.37 19.77 17.94
CA GLY A 44 -8.50 20.34 18.96
C GLY A 44 -7.47 19.38 19.52
N VAL A 45 -6.90 18.50 18.67
CA VAL A 45 -5.99 17.40 19.07
C VAL A 45 -4.56 17.63 18.58
N PRO A 46 -3.55 16.98 19.23
CA PRO A 46 -2.15 17.02 18.82
C PRO A 46 -1.93 16.58 17.36
N VAL A 47 -0.80 17.00 16.77
CA VAL A 47 -0.45 16.61 15.38
C VAL A 47 -0.18 15.11 15.29
N GLY A 48 0.46 14.53 16.29
CA GLY A 48 0.89 13.13 16.30
C GLY A 48 -0.24 12.11 16.34
N ASP A 49 -1.45 12.52 16.72
CA ASP A 49 -2.62 11.62 16.81
C ASP A 49 -3.03 11.00 15.46
N LEU A 50 -2.54 11.52 14.32
CA LEU A 50 -2.65 10.82 13.03
C LEU A 50 -2.12 9.39 13.10
N GLY A 51 -1.01 9.19 13.81
CA GLY A 51 -0.42 7.88 14.01
C GLY A 51 -1.37 6.88 14.67
N LEU A 52 -2.22 7.33 15.61
CA LEU A 52 -3.22 6.48 16.26
C LEU A 52 -4.28 6.00 15.25
N ILE A 53 -4.73 6.88 14.35
CA ILE A 53 -5.69 6.51 13.28
C ILE A 53 -5.10 5.41 12.40
N LEU A 54 -3.84 5.56 11.97
CA LEU A 54 -3.16 4.57 11.15
C LEU A 54 -3.02 3.23 11.88
N LEU A 55 -2.71 3.24 13.18
CA LEU A 55 -2.58 2.02 13.99
C LEU A 55 -3.91 1.27 14.10
N VAL A 56 -5.00 1.96 14.46
CA VAL A 56 -6.30 1.28 14.63
C VAL A 56 -6.85 0.74 13.31
N ASN A 57 -6.62 1.45 12.19
CA ASN A 57 -6.96 0.96 10.85
C ASN A 57 -6.14 -0.31 10.51
N THR A 58 -4.84 -0.30 10.77
CA THR A 58 -3.97 -1.45 10.51
C THR A 58 -4.38 -2.67 11.34
N ILE A 59 -4.78 -2.50 12.60
CA ILE A 59 -5.30 -3.61 13.44
C ILE A 59 -6.49 -4.27 12.76
N GLY A 60 -7.46 -3.51 12.29
CA GLY A 60 -8.64 -4.03 11.58
C GLY A 60 -8.27 -4.80 10.31
N SER A 61 -7.38 -4.25 9.50
CA SER A 61 -6.92 -4.86 8.26
C SER A 61 -6.18 -6.18 8.51
N VAL A 62 -5.25 -6.22 9.46
CA VAL A 62 -4.47 -7.42 9.80
C VAL A 62 -5.36 -8.52 10.36
N VAL A 63 -6.30 -8.18 11.25
CA VAL A 63 -7.25 -9.15 11.81
C VAL A 63 -8.08 -9.79 10.69
N VAL A 64 -8.63 -9.00 9.79
CA VAL A 64 -9.45 -9.54 8.68
C VAL A 64 -8.60 -10.33 7.68
N ALA A 65 -7.38 -9.89 7.37
CA ALA A 65 -6.50 -10.61 6.45
C ALA A 65 -6.29 -12.09 6.84
N ALA A 66 -6.26 -12.39 8.14
CA ALA A 66 -6.17 -13.77 8.65
C ALA A 66 -7.39 -14.64 8.31
N PHE A 67 -8.54 -14.02 8.05
CA PHE A 67 -9.81 -14.72 7.81
C PHE A 67 -10.36 -14.58 6.39
N VAL A 68 -9.79 -13.71 5.56
CA VAL A 68 -10.27 -13.42 4.19
C VAL A 68 -10.51 -14.69 3.37
N GLY A 69 -9.60 -15.65 3.39
CA GLY A 69 -9.76 -16.92 2.68
C GLY A 69 -11.00 -17.71 3.11
N ARG A 70 -11.27 -17.76 4.43
CA ARG A 70 -12.48 -18.42 4.98
C ARG A 70 -13.75 -17.66 4.63
N LEU A 71 -13.67 -16.31 4.63
CA LEU A 71 -14.80 -15.45 4.27
C LEU A 71 -15.18 -15.62 2.81
N ILE A 72 -14.18 -15.67 1.89
CA ILE A 72 -14.39 -15.97 0.46
C ILE A 72 -15.07 -17.33 0.27
N GLN A 73 -14.61 -18.37 0.98
CA GLN A 73 -15.20 -19.70 0.88
C GLN A 73 -16.65 -19.76 1.35
N ARG A 74 -17.02 -18.98 2.37
CA ARG A 74 -18.38 -18.99 2.95
C ARG A 74 -19.36 -18.07 2.23
N LEU A 75 -18.92 -16.88 1.85
CA LEU A 75 -19.76 -15.82 1.32
C LEU A 75 -19.65 -15.68 -0.20
N GLY A 76 -18.55 -16.13 -0.79
CA GLY A 76 -18.18 -15.78 -2.14
C GLY A 76 -17.61 -14.35 -2.25
N VAL A 77 -16.88 -14.08 -3.35
CA VAL A 77 -16.17 -12.81 -3.53
C VAL A 77 -17.12 -11.61 -3.61
N SER A 78 -18.20 -11.71 -4.39
CA SER A 78 -19.12 -10.57 -4.60
C SER A 78 -19.83 -10.14 -3.32
N VAL A 79 -20.29 -11.10 -2.49
CA VAL A 79 -20.91 -10.79 -1.21
C VAL A 79 -19.88 -10.20 -0.23
N LEU A 80 -18.67 -10.76 -0.18
CA LEU A 80 -17.59 -10.23 0.64
C LEU A 80 -17.29 -8.76 0.30
N LEU A 81 -17.22 -8.42 -0.98
CA LEU A 81 -16.95 -7.05 -1.45
C LEU A 81 -18.13 -6.11 -1.20
N ALA A 82 -19.37 -6.60 -1.33
CA ALA A 82 -20.57 -5.82 -0.96
C ALA A 82 -20.59 -5.50 0.54
N VAL A 83 -20.28 -6.49 1.40
CA VAL A 83 -20.17 -6.29 2.85
C VAL A 83 -19.03 -5.32 3.16
N ALA A 84 -17.88 -5.46 2.53
CA ALA A 84 -16.74 -4.59 2.72
C ALA A 84 -17.07 -3.13 2.37
N GLY A 85 -17.71 -2.87 1.21
CA GLY A 85 -18.14 -1.54 0.81
C GLY A 85 -19.18 -0.95 1.79
N SER A 86 -20.10 -1.78 2.31
CA SER A 86 -21.06 -1.34 3.32
C SER A 86 -20.38 -0.96 4.64
N CYS A 87 -19.38 -1.75 5.08
CA CYS A 87 -18.58 -1.45 6.27
C CYS A 87 -17.74 -0.16 6.08
N ALA A 88 -17.13 0.02 4.90
CA ALA A 88 -16.38 1.22 4.57
C ALA A 88 -17.29 2.46 4.58
N ALA A 89 -18.48 2.37 3.98
CA ALA A 89 -19.46 3.44 3.98
C ALA A 89 -19.92 3.80 5.41
N LEU A 90 -20.20 2.80 6.26
CA LEU A 90 -20.54 3.02 7.64
C LEU A 90 -19.43 3.71 8.43
N GLY A 91 -18.19 3.28 8.23
CA GLY A 91 -17.00 3.94 8.79
C GLY A 91 -16.85 5.38 8.29
N GLY A 92 -17.05 5.61 6.99
CA GLY A 92 -17.02 6.94 6.39
C GLY A 92 -18.11 7.88 6.93
N ILE A 93 -19.33 7.37 7.15
CA ILE A 93 -20.40 8.11 7.85
C ILE A 93 -19.93 8.50 9.25
N GLY A 94 -19.27 7.59 9.97
CA GLY A 94 -18.69 7.90 11.27
C GLY A 94 -17.64 9.02 11.21
N TYR A 95 -16.78 9.07 10.18
CA TYR A 95 -15.87 10.21 9.97
C TYR A 95 -16.61 11.52 9.76
N VAL A 96 -17.63 11.52 8.89
CA VAL A 96 -18.44 12.72 8.60
C VAL A 96 -19.17 13.24 9.83
N ALA A 97 -19.72 12.32 10.64
CA ALA A 97 -20.49 12.63 11.84
C ALA A 97 -19.63 12.84 13.11
N ALA A 98 -18.31 12.58 13.05
CA ALA A 98 -17.44 12.58 14.22
C ALA A 98 -17.48 13.92 14.98
N PRO A 99 -17.89 13.90 16.27
CA PRO A 99 -17.81 15.09 17.12
C PRO A 99 -16.39 15.27 17.70
N GLY A 100 -15.54 14.23 17.65
CA GLY A 100 -14.18 14.22 18.14
C GLY A 100 -13.40 13.01 17.67
N LEU A 101 -12.10 13.03 17.87
CA LEU A 101 -11.18 11.99 17.44
C LEU A 101 -11.53 10.59 17.98
N TRP A 102 -12.09 10.50 19.19
CA TRP A 102 -12.44 9.24 19.83
C TRP A 102 -13.37 8.36 18.96
N LEU A 103 -14.33 8.97 18.24
CA LEU A 103 -15.21 8.20 17.35
C LEU A 103 -14.44 7.66 16.14
N ILE A 104 -13.53 8.45 15.55
CA ILE A 104 -12.66 8.02 14.46
C ILE A 104 -11.81 6.82 14.89
N LEU A 105 -11.22 6.88 16.09
CA LEU A 105 -10.44 5.77 16.63
C LEU A 105 -11.28 4.53 16.89
N ALA A 106 -12.52 4.70 17.39
CA ALA A 106 -13.43 3.59 17.67
C ALA A 106 -13.87 2.84 16.40
N ILE A 107 -14.09 3.56 15.30
CA ILE A 107 -14.50 2.97 14.01
C ILE A 107 -13.34 2.61 13.09
N GLY A 108 -12.12 3.05 13.42
CA GLY A 108 -10.91 2.76 12.63
C GLY A 108 -10.73 1.28 12.32
N PRO A 109 -10.88 0.35 13.29
CA PRO A 109 -10.78 -1.08 13.00
C PRO A 109 -11.79 -1.58 11.97
N LEU A 110 -12.99 -0.99 11.91
CA LEU A 110 -14.00 -1.33 10.90
C LEU A 110 -13.56 -0.89 9.50
N LEU A 111 -13.01 0.32 9.37
CA LEU A 111 -12.48 0.81 8.10
C LEU A 111 -11.29 -0.02 7.63
N GLY A 112 -10.37 -0.34 8.53
CA GLY A 112 -9.25 -1.22 8.23
C GLY A 112 -9.70 -2.61 7.80
N ALA A 113 -10.69 -3.19 8.49
CA ALA A 113 -11.28 -4.47 8.11
C ALA A 113 -11.94 -4.42 6.71
N ALA A 114 -12.66 -3.36 6.39
CA ALA A 114 -13.25 -3.15 5.07
C ALA A 114 -12.19 -3.10 3.97
N ALA A 115 -11.14 -2.30 4.15
CA ALA A 115 -10.01 -2.23 3.23
C ALA A 115 -9.32 -3.59 3.05
N GLY A 116 -9.08 -4.32 4.16
CA GLY A 116 -8.48 -5.66 4.11
C GLY A 116 -9.36 -6.70 3.41
N MET A 117 -10.70 -6.62 3.53
CA MET A 117 -11.63 -7.48 2.79
C MET A 117 -11.60 -7.16 1.29
N MET A 118 -11.58 -5.88 0.90
CA MET A 118 -11.54 -5.48 -0.51
C MET A 118 -10.22 -5.90 -1.16
N ASP A 119 -9.10 -5.54 -0.55
CA ASP A 119 -7.77 -5.87 -1.05
C ASP A 119 -7.56 -7.37 -1.11
N GLY A 120 -7.68 -8.07 0.00
CA GLY A 120 -7.47 -9.51 0.08
C GLY A 120 -8.48 -10.30 -0.76
N GLY A 121 -9.74 -9.85 -0.82
CA GLY A 121 -10.80 -10.47 -1.61
C GLY A 121 -10.52 -10.43 -3.11
N LEU A 122 -10.23 -9.27 -3.66
CA LEU A 122 -9.95 -9.09 -5.09
C LEU A 122 -8.60 -9.69 -5.50
N ASN A 123 -7.55 -9.47 -4.69
CA ASN A 123 -6.23 -10.07 -4.96
C ASN A 123 -6.32 -11.60 -5.01
N THR A 124 -7.01 -12.23 -4.06
CA THR A 124 -7.21 -13.68 -4.05
C THR A 124 -8.02 -14.14 -5.25
N ALA A 125 -9.15 -13.49 -5.54
CA ALA A 125 -10.02 -13.89 -6.65
C ALA A 125 -9.29 -13.84 -7.99
N ILE A 126 -8.50 -12.79 -8.25
CA ILE A 126 -7.78 -12.63 -9.52
C ILE A 126 -6.54 -13.51 -9.58
N ALA A 127 -5.80 -13.67 -8.47
CA ALA A 127 -4.64 -14.56 -8.42
C ALA A 127 -5.01 -16.01 -8.82
N LEU A 128 -6.18 -16.48 -8.39
CA LEU A 128 -6.69 -17.82 -8.71
C LEU A 128 -7.04 -17.99 -10.20
N THR A 129 -7.27 -16.91 -10.92
CA THR A 129 -7.48 -16.96 -12.40
C THR A 129 -6.18 -16.97 -13.19
N GLY A 130 -5.01 -16.80 -12.56
CA GLY A 130 -3.71 -16.70 -13.23
C GLY A 130 -3.50 -15.41 -14.02
N ARG A 131 -4.40 -14.44 -13.94
CA ARG A 131 -4.41 -13.20 -14.73
C ARG A 131 -3.48 -12.13 -14.15
N ARG A 132 -2.17 -12.38 -14.22
CA ARG A 132 -1.12 -11.49 -13.65
C ARG A 132 -1.24 -10.04 -14.12
N ARG A 133 -1.61 -9.82 -15.40
CA ARG A 133 -1.77 -8.46 -15.95
C ARG A 133 -2.89 -7.69 -15.24
N LEU A 134 -4.02 -8.35 -14.95
CA LEU A 134 -5.12 -7.71 -14.22
C LEU A 134 -4.73 -7.40 -12.79
N LEU A 135 -3.99 -8.30 -12.12
CA LEU A 135 -3.49 -8.07 -10.78
C LEU A 135 -2.58 -6.82 -10.71
N ASN A 136 -1.68 -6.65 -11.69
CA ASN A 136 -0.85 -5.45 -11.77
C ASN A 136 -1.68 -4.19 -12.05
N LEU A 137 -2.73 -4.29 -12.88
CA LEU A 137 -3.63 -3.17 -13.16
C LEU A 137 -4.40 -2.75 -11.90
N LEU A 138 -4.84 -3.68 -11.05
CA LEU A 138 -5.49 -3.34 -9.77
C LEU A 138 -4.61 -2.40 -8.95
N HIS A 139 -3.33 -2.73 -8.76
CA HIS A 139 -2.43 -1.89 -7.99
C HIS A 139 -2.14 -0.54 -8.66
N GLY A 140 -2.17 -0.47 -10.00
CA GLY A 140 -2.14 0.79 -10.73
C GLY A 140 -3.37 1.66 -10.44
N PHE A 141 -4.56 1.07 -10.43
CA PHE A 141 -5.83 1.76 -10.13
C PHE A 141 -5.92 2.20 -8.67
N TYR A 142 -5.41 1.39 -7.73
CA TYR A 142 -5.20 1.82 -6.34
C TYR A 142 -4.35 3.10 -6.27
N GLY A 143 -3.23 3.13 -6.98
CA GLY A 143 -2.36 4.29 -7.04
C GLY A 143 -3.05 5.54 -7.61
N ILE A 144 -3.95 5.37 -8.61
CA ILE A 144 -4.77 6.48 -9.13
C ILE A 144 -5.64 7.05 -8.00
N GLY A 145 -6.29 6.19 -7.21
CA GLY A 145 -7.06 6.60 -6.04
C GLY A 145 -6.21 7.39 -5.04
N SER A 146 -5.05 6.84 -4.67
CA SER A 146 -4.14 7.50 -3.72
C SER A 146 -3.64 8.85 -4.24
N ALA A 147 -3.40 8.98 -5.55
CA ALA A 147 -3.01 10.25 -6.15
C ALA A 147 -4.16 11.27 -6.18
N VAL A 148 -5.38 10.86 -6.51
CA VAL A 148 -6.53 11.76 -6.62
C VAL A 148 -7.04 12.19 -5.23
N GLY A 149 -6.87 11.35 -4.20
CA GLY A 149 -7.31 11.61 -2.84
C GLY A 149 -6.95 13.00 -2.30
N PRO A 150 -5.68 13.46 -2.37
CA PRO A 150 -5.27 14.78 -1.95
C PRO A 150 -6.02 15.92 -2.64
N LEU A 151 -6.30 15.79 -3.94
CA LEU A 151 -7.04 16.81 -4.70
C LEU A 151 -8.49 16.91 -4.24
N VAL A 152 -9.15 15.77 -3.99
CA VAL A 152 -10.54 15.71 -3.50
C VAL A 152 -10.63 16.38 -2.12
N VAL A 153 -9.73 16.07 -1.21
CA VAL A 153 -9.71 16.67 0.13
C VAL A 153 -9.38 18.16 0.06
N THR A 154 -8.40 18.54 -0.75
CA THR A 154 -8.02 19.95 -0.89
C THR A 154 -9.19 20.78 -1.42
N ALA A 155 -9.91 20.29 -2.43
CA ALA A 155 -11.10 20.98 -2.94
C ALA A 155 -12.19 21.15 -1.84
N ALA A 156 -12.41 20.09 -1.03
CA ALA A 156 -13.35 20.14 0.07
C ALA A 156 -12.93 21.14 1.16
N ILE A 157 -11.64 21.18 1.52
CA ILE A 157 -11.09 22.14 2.50
C ILE A 157 -11.24 23.57 2.01
N LEU A 158 -10.98 23.83 0.73
CA LEU A 158 -11.15 25.15 0.12
C LEU A 158 -12.63 25.58 0.07
N ALA A 159 -13.55 24.63 0.02
CA ALA A 159 -14.99 24.86 0.16
C ALA A 159 -15.46 25.00 1.63
N GLY A 160 -14.54 24.98 2.59
CA GLY A 160 -14.79 25.28 4.01
C GLY A 160 -14.75 24.08 4.97
N SER A 161 -14.69 22.83 4.49
CA SER A 161 -14.63 21.66 5.38
C SER A 161 -13.99 20.45 4.69
N TRP A 162 -13.32 19.59 5.46
CA TRP A 162 -12.80 18.31 4.99
C TRP A 162 -13.89 17.22 4.87
N ARG A 163 -15.04 17.36 5.58
CA ARG A 163 -16.11 16.36 5.64
C ARG A 163 -16.75 16.00 4.29
N PRO A 164 -16.99 16.93 3.35
CA PRO A 164 -17.54 16.59 2.03
C PRO A 164 -16.69 15.59 1.24
N ALA A 165 -15.37 15.56 1.42
CA ALA A 165 -14.51 14.59 0.77
C ALA A 165 -14.80 13.15 1.27
N TYR A 166 -15.03 12.99 2.57
CA TYR A 166 -15.42 11.69 3.13
C TYR A 166 -16.88 11.32 2.81
N LEU A 167 -17.77 12.30 2.65
CA LEU A 167 -19.13 12.04 2.17
C LEU A 167 -19.15 11.52 0.73
N LEU A 168 -18.28 12.07 -0.14
CA LEU A 168 -18.05 11.51 -1.48
C LEU A 168 -17.55 10.06 -1.41
N LEU A 169 -16.60 9.78 -0.53
CA LEU A 169 -16.09 8.42 -0.32
C LEU A 169 -17.22 7.47 0.11
N VAL A 170 -18.08 7.88 1.05
CA VAL A 170 -19.28 7.11 1.45
C VAL A 170 -20.18 6.81 0.26
N ALA A 171 -20.43 7.79 -0.60
CA ALA A 171 -21.26 7.58 -1.79
C ALA A 171 -20.62 6.58 -2.77
N LEU A 172 -19.31 6.65 -2.95
CA LEU A 172 -18.56 5.70 -3.79
C LEU A 172 -18.57 4.29 -3.22
N ASP A 173 -18.37 4.13 -1.90
CA ASP A 173 -18.40 2.85 -1.20
C ASP A 173 -19.78 2.19 -1.27
N LEU A 174 -20.86 2.96 -1.04
CA LEU A 174 -22.24 2.47 -1.19
C LEU A 174 -22.55 2.06 -2.63
N THR A 175 -22.07 2.83 -3.60
CA THR A 175 -22.21 2.51 -5.03
C THR A 175 -21.48 1.20 -5.35
N ALA A 176 -20.24 1.04 -4.90
CA ALA A 176 -19.49 -0.20 -5.08
C ALA A 176 -20.19 -1.38 -4.41
N ALA A 177 -20.64 -1.21 -3.17
CA ALA A 177 -21.39 -2.25 -2.43
C ALA A 177 -22.66 -2.69 -3.18
N ALA A 178 -23.45 -1.75 -3.68
CA ALA A 178 -24.65 -2.03 -4.46
C ALA A 178 -24.33 -2.76 -5.76
N LEU A 179 -23.31 -2.32 -6.50
CA LEU A 179 -22.87 -2.94 -7.77
C LEU A 179 -22.39 -4.37 -7.52
N TRP A 180 -21.64 -4.64 -6.45
CA TRP A 180 -21.20 -5.99 -6.09
C TRP A 180 -22.37 -6.87 -5.64
N ALA A 181 -23.35 -6.35 -4.89
CA ALA A 181 -24.55 -7.07 -4.49
C ALA A 181 -25.42 -7.44 -5.70
N LEU A 182 -25.55 -6.56 -6.69
CA LEU A 182 -26.26 -6.82 -7.95
C LEU A 182 -25.52 -7.82 -8.84
N HIS A 183 -24.19 -7.78 -8.83
CA HIS A 183 -23.36 -8.70 -9.58
C HIS A 183 -23.42 -10.13 -9.03
N HIS A 184 -23.57 -10.31 -7.73
CA HIS A 184 -23.71 -11.62 -7.07
C HIS A 184 -24.85 -12.48 -7.66
N ARG A 185 -25.93 -11.88 -8.09
CA ARG A 185 -27.07 -12.60 -8.70
C ARG A 185 -26.75 -13.24 -10.07
N ARG A 186 -25.58 -12.97 -10.64
CA ARG A 186 -25.17 -13.38 -12.00
C ARG A 186 -23.96 -14.31 -12.04
N ILE A 187 -23.26 -14.53 -10.95
CA ILE A 187 -22.12 -15.45 -10.89
C ILE A 187 -22.59 -16.76 -10.24
N PRO A 188 -22.52 -17.91 -10.94
CA PRO A 188 -22.63 -19.20 -10.29
C PRO A 188 -21.50 -19.28 -9.25
N ALA A 189 -21.80 -19.79 -8.04
CA ALA A 189 -20.80 -20.07 -7.04
C ALA A 189 -19.67 -20.88 -7.71
N THR A 190 -18.53 -20.27 -7.90
CA THR A 190 -17.36 -20.94 -8.48
C THR A 190 -17.03 -22.09 -7.55
N GLY A 191 -17.21 -23.28 -8.07
CA GLY A 191 -16.95 -24.53 -7.34
C GLY A 191 -15.58 -24.47 -6.66
N ALA A 192 -15.48 -25.16 -5.55
CA ALA A 192 -14.34 -25.21 -4.65
C ALA A 192 -13.01 -24.99 -5.40
N VAL A 193 -12.39 -23.85 -5.12
CA VAL A 193 -11.12 -23.49 -5.73
C VAL A 193 -10.09 -24.50 -5.24
N ARG A 194 -9.78 -25.44 -6.11
CA ARG A 194 -8.67 -26.37 -5.92
C ARG A 194 -7.40 -25.54 -5.98
N ALA A 195 -6.68 -25.48 -4.87
CA ALA A 195 -5.36 -24.85 -4.87
C ALA A 195 -4.56 -25.38 -6.08
N PRO A 196 -3.87 -24.53 -6.85
CA PRO A 196 -3.06 -25.01 -7.95
C PRO A 196 -2.03 -26.00 -7.38
N THR A 197 -2.19 -27.27 -7.70
CA THR A 197 -1.13 -28.24 -7.56
C THR A 197 -0.09 -27.81 -8.59
N GLY A 198 0.99 -27.19 -8.10
CA GLY A 198 2.04 -26.67 -8.96
C GLY A 198 2.84 -27.78 -9.62
N ASP A 199 2.41 -28.22 -10.78
CA ASP A 199 3.21 -28.97 -11.75
C ASP A 199 3.81 -27.97 -12.76
N GLY A 200 4.75 -27.20 -12.27
CA GLY A 200 5.50 -26.18 -13.03
C GLY A 200 6.74 -25.74 -12.26
N ALA A 201 7.28 -26.60 -11.43
CA ALA A 201 8.58 -26.39 -10.82
C ALA A 201 9.66 -26.56 -11.89
N GLY A 202 9.97 -25.49 -12.62
CA GLY A 202 11.30 -25.38 -13.21
C GLY A 202 12.29 -25.62 -12.10
N GLN A 203 13.25 -26.54 -12.31
CA GLN A 203 14.36 -26.85 -11.43
C GLN A 203 15.20 -25.59 -11.19
N SER A 204 14.73 -24.68 -10.31
CA SER A 204 15.63 -23.74 -9.69
C SER A 204 16.48 -24.56 -8.74
N THR A 205 17.78 -24.66 -9.03
CA THR A 205 18.78 -25.17 -8.10
C THR A 205 18.56 -24.47 -6.77
N ASP A 206 17.98 -25.17 -5.80
CA ASP A 206 17.65 -24.61 -4.48
C ASP A 206 18.96 -24.39 -3.71
N LEU A 207 19.69 -23.33 -4.08
CA LEU A 207 20.93 -22.92 -3.40
C LEU A 207 20.70 -22.75 -1.89
N ALA A 208 19.46 -22.49 -1.49
CA ALA A 208 19.10 -22.36 -0.09
C ALA A 208 18.90 -23.72 0.61
N ALA A 209 18.83 -24.82 -0.12
CA ALA A 209 18.71 -26.17 0.47
C ALA A 209 19.93 -26.53 1.33
N THR A 210 21.09 -25.96 1.02
CA THR A 210 22.36 -26.19 1.73
C THR A 210 22.59 -25.24 2.91
N TRP A 211 21.69 -24.26 3.14
CA TRP A 211 21.91 -23.24 4.17
C TRP A 211 21.60 -23.75 5.58
N SER A 212 22.44 -23.36 6.53
CA SER A 212 22.17 -23.60 7.94
C SER A 212 20.87 -22.89 8.37
N ARG A 213 20.17 -23.46 9.34
CA ARG A 213 18.95 -22.86 9.93
C ARG A 213 19.18 -21.41 10.37
N ARG A 214 20.36 -21.12 10.95
CA ARG A 214 20.73 -19.77 11.38
C ARG A 214 20.75 -18.79 10.20
N ARG A 215 21.35 -19.17 9.07
CA ARG A 215 21.40 -18.32 7.87
C ARG A 215 20.00 -18.03 7.32
N VAL A 216 19.15 -19.07 7.23
CA VAL A 216 17.76 -18.89 6.77
C VAL A 216 17.00 -17.92 7.68
N VAL A 217 17.07 -18.10 9.00
CA VAL A 217 16.43 -17.20 9.98
C VAL A 217 16.94 -15.76 9.81
N SER A 218 18.27 -15.55 9.69
CA SER A 218 18.85 -14.22 9.49
C SER A 218 18.36 -13.54 8.20
N VAL A 219 18.28 -14.29 7.09
CA VAL A 219 17.80 -13.77 5.80
C VAL A 219 16.32 -13.39 5.88
N VAL A 220 15.49 -14.24 6.50
CA VAL A 220 14.06 -13.95 6.71
C VAL A 220 13.89 -12.74 7.61
N THR A 221 14.58 -12.67 8.75
CA THR A 221 14.50 -11.54 9.68
C THR A 221 14.93 -10.21 9.03
N LEU A 222 16.05 -10.19 8.29
CA LEU A 222 16.46 -9.01 7.53
C LEU A 222 15.44 -8.65 6.46
N GLY A 223 14.86 -9.65 5.79
CA GLY A 223 13.74 -9.42 4.87
C GLY A 223 12.57 -8.71 5.56
N LEU A 224 12.14 -9.16 6.74
CA LEU A 224 11.08 -8.51 7.51
C LEU A 224 11.45 -7.07 7.88
N ILE A 225 12.68 -6.82 8.33
CA ILE A 225 13.18 -5.47 8.66
C ILE A 225 13.16 -4.57 7.42
N VAL A 226 13.58 -5.06 6.25
CA VAL A 226 13.55 -4.28 5.00
C VAL A 226 12.12 -3.90 4.62
N PHE A 227 11.16 -4.81 4.72
CA PHE A 227 9.75 -4.51 4.42
C PHE A 227 9.13 -3.55 5.44
N PHE A 228 9.45 -3.71 6.73
CA PHE A 228 9.03 -2.81 7.79
C PHE A 228 9.54 -1.39 7.56
N LEU A 229 10.84 -1.23 7.29
CA LEU A 229 11.45 0.08 7.03
C LEU A 229 10.96 0.71 5.73
N TYR A 230 10.82 -0.09 4.66
CA TYR A 230 10.35 0.38 3.37
C TYR A 230 8.95 1.00 3.47
N THR A 231 7.98 0.23 4.00
CA THR A 231 6.59 0.71 4.10
C THR A 231 6.47 1.81 5.15
N GLY A 232 7.29 1.74 6.21
CA GLY A 232 7.42 2.82 7.18
C GLY A 232 7.85 4.14 6.54
N LEU A 233 8.83 4.10 5.64
CA LEU A 233 9.28 5.27 4.88
C LEU A 233 8.19 5.76 3.91
N GLU A 234 7.62 4.87 3.08
CA GLU A 234 6.61 5.21 2.07
C GLU A 234 5.37 5.84 2.71
N VAL A 235 4.79 5.18 3.71
CA VAL A 235 3.57 5.65 4.37
C VAL A 235 3.82 6.91 5.17
N SER A 236 4.91 6.98 5.96
CA SER A 236 5.21 8.16 6.75
C SER A 236 5.46 9.39 5.88
N ALA A 237 6.17 9.25 4.76
CA ALA A 237 6.36 10.35 3.84
C ALA A 237 5.02 10.88 3.32
N GLY A 238 4.15 10.01 2.80
CA GLY A 238 2.85 10.43 2.26
C GLY A 238 1.88 10.97 3.31
N GLN A 239 1.90 10.44 4.53
CA GLN A 239 0.97 10.85 5.59
C GLN A 239 1.40 12.13 6.30
N TRP A 240 2.70 12.36 6.49
CA TRP A 240 3.20 13.54 7.19
C TRP A 240 3.52 14.72 6.27
N GLU A 241 3.61 14.51 4.93
CA GLU A 241 3.95 15.53 3.95
C GLU A 241 3.12 16.80 4.10
N THR A 242 1.79 16.70 4.06
CA THR A 242 0.91 17.87 4.12
C THR A 242 1.03 18.62 5.46
N SER A 243 1.13 17.89 6.58
CA SER A 243 1.34 18.51 7.90
C SER A 243 2.66 19.25 7.97
N TYR A 244 3.72 18.65 7.41
CA TYR A 244 5.05 19.25 7.34
C TYR A 244 5.08 20.51 6.44
N LEU A 245 4.53 20.41 5.23
CA LEU A 245 4.51 21.54 4.30
C LEU A 245 3.67 22.72 4.82
N ARG A 246 2.54 22.45 5.48
CA ARG A 246 1.68 23.48 6.03
C ARG A 246 2.17 24.06 7.36
N GLY A 247 2.59 23.19 8.27
CA GLY A 247 2.88 23.60 9.65
C GLY A 247 4.34 23.96 9.91
N HIS A 248 5.27 23.57 9.00
CA HIS A 248 6.69 23.91 9.11
C HIS A 248 7.18 24.87 8.04
N LEU A 249 6.61 24.79 6.82
CA LEU A 249 7.00 25.65 5.69
C LEU A 249 5.91 26.66 5.30
N ASP A 250 4.85 26.82 6.08
CA ASP A 250 3.76 27.77 5.93
C ASP A 250 3.09 27.76 4.53
N MET A 251 3.09 26.60 3.87
CA MET A 251 2.45 26.45 2.56
C MET A 251 0.93 26.54 2.67
N SER A 252 0.30 27.09 1.64
CA SER A 252 -1.16 27.10 1.52
C SER A 252 -1.74 25.68 1.43
N ALA A 253 -3.01 25.50 1.80
CA ALA A 253 -3.68 24.21 1.68
C ALA A 253 -3.69 23.68 0.23
N SER A 254 -3.89 24.58 -0.76
CA SER A 254 -3.89 24.22 -2.18
C SER A 254 -2.51 23.74 -2.65
N SER A 255 -1.44 24.45 -2.30
CA SER A 255 -0.09 24.09 -2.71
C SER A 255 0.38 22.77 -2.04
N ALA A 256 0.09 22.58 -0.75
CA ALA A 256 0.43 21.36 -0.03
C ALA A 256 -0.37 20.16 -0.55
N GLY A 257 -1.65 20.32 -0.87
CA GLY A 257 -2.45 19.25 -1.48
C GLY A 257 -1.99 18.88 -2.89
N LEU A 258 -1.52 19.87 -3.68
CA LEU A 258 -0.92 19.61 -4.98
C LEU A 258 0.44 18.90 -4.85
N ALA A 259 1.23 19.20 -3.82
CA ALA A 259 2.46 18.48 -3.53
C ALA A 259 2.17 17.01 -3.17
N ALA A 260 1.20 16.76 -2.29
CA ALA A 260 0.77 15.40 -1.95
C ALA A 260 0.25 14.61 -3.17
N PHE A 261 -0.52 15.27 -4.07
CA PHE A 261 -0.83 14.68 -5.38
C PHE A 261 0.43 14.33 -6.16
N GLY A 262 1.45 15.21 -6.13
CA GLY A 262 2.74 14.98 -6.78
C GLY A 262 3.47 13.74 -6.26
N TYR A 263 3.52 13.56 -4.95
CA TYR A 263 4.11 12.39 -4.30
C TYR A 263 3.43 11.08 -4.73
N TRP A 264 2.13 10.97 -4.48
CA TRP A 264 1.35 9.77 -4.81
C TRP A 264 1.23 9.55 -6.31
N GLY A 265 1.13 10.64 -7.08
CA GLY A 265 1.08 10.61 -8.55
C GLY A 265 2.38 10.10 -9.17
N ALA A 266 3.54 10.57 -8.68
CA ALA A 266 4.84 10.11 -9.14
C ALA A 266 5.06 8.64 -8.79
N LEU A 267 4.72 8.22 -7.57
CA LEU A 267 4.75 6.81 -7.16
C LEU A 267 3.90 5.94 -8.09
N THR A 268 2.68 6.39 -8.39
CA THR A 268 1.75 5.67 -9.26
C THR A 268 2.24 5.61 -10.70
N ALA A 269 2.66 6.74 -11.27
CA ALA A 269 3.11 6.84 -12.65
C ALA A 269 4.32 5.95 -12.92
N VAL A 270 5.32 5.97 -12.03
CA VAL A 270 6.51 5.12 -12.15
C VAL A 270 6.14 3.65 -11.94
N ARG A 271 5.26 3.30 -11.00
CA ARG A 271 4.78 1.93 -10.77
C ARG A 271 4.08 1.36 -12.01
N ILE A 272 3.20 2.14 -12.65
CA ILE A 272 2.56 1.78 -13.92
C ILE A 272 3.62 1.70 -15.03
N GLY A 273 4.51 2.67 -15.14
CA GLY A 273 5.56 2.70 -16.13
C GLY A 273 6.48 1.47 -16.09
N LEU A 274 6.79 0.97 -14.89
CA LEU A 274 7.59 -0.25 -14.71
C LEU A 274 6.83 -1.54 -15.07
N ALA A 275 5.50 -1.51 -15.10
CA ALA A 275 4.67 -2.65 -15.46
C ALA A 275 4.43 -2.78 -16.98
N LEU A 276 4.67 -1.74 -17.76
CA LEU A 276 4.36 -1.69 -19.20
C LEU A 276 5.42 -2.27 -20.17
N PRO A 277 6.75 -2.24 -19.86
CA PRO A 277 7.77 -2.59 -20.86
C PRO A 277 7.68 -4.05 -21.32
N ALA A 278 7.88 -4.26 -22.61
CA ALA A 278 8.04 -5.58 -23.22
C ALA A 278 9.33 -6.31 -22.75
N ARG A 279 10.32 -5.55 -22.26
CA ARG A 279 11.58 -6.10 -21.69
C ARG A 279 11.59 -5.91 -20.19
N PRO A 280 11.81 -6.98 -19.40
CA PRO A 280 11.86 -6.89 -17.95
C PRO A 280 13.04 -6.03 -17.50
N VAL A 281 12.76 -5.06 -16.63
CA VAL A 281 13.80 -4.27 -15.95
C VAL A 281 14.45 -5.12 -14.87
N SER A 282 15.77 -5.04 -14.74
CA SER A 282 16.49 -5.78 -13.71
C SER A 282 16.02 -5.38 -12.31
N LEU A 283 15.47 -6.33 -11.54
CA LEU A 283 14.99 -6.11 -10.17
C LEU A 283 16.09 -5.51 -9.27
N ARG A 284 17.34 -5.97 -9.45
CA ARG A 284 18.51 -5.44 -8.72
C ARG A 284 18.73 -3.94 -9.01
N ARG A 285 18.57 -3.51 -10.27
CA ARG A 285 18.68 -2.09 -10.64
C ARG A 285 17.54 -1.27 -10.06
N VAL A 286 16.30 -1.77 -10.13
CA VAL A 286 15.12 -1.09 -9.55
C VAL A 286 15.32 -0.87 -8.05
N ILE A 287 15.73 -1.89 -7.30
CA ILE A 287 16.00 -1.77 -5.87
C ILE A 287 17.15 -0.80 -5.62
N GLY A 288 18.29 -0.96 -6.32
CA GLY A 288 19.48 -0.14 -6.08
C GLY A 288 19.27 1.33 -6.39
N TRP A 289 18.73 1.66 -7.58
CA TRP A 289 18.46 3.05 -7.96
C TRP A 289 17.32 3.65 -7.13
N GLY A 290 16.26 2.89 -6.85
CA GLY A 290 15.16 3.36 -6.01
C GLY A 290 15.64 3.74 -4.60
N MET A 291 16.45 2.90 -3.97
CA MET A 291 16.99 3.19 -2.63
C MET A 291 18.00 4.35 -2.65
N ALA A 292 18.88 4.43 -3.64
CA ALA A 292 19.82 5.54 -3.74
C ALA A 292 19.08 6.88 -3.97
N ALA A 293 18.10 6.90 -4.86
CA ALA A 293 17.27 8.07 -5.12
C ALA A 293 16.43 8.46 -3.89
N SER A 294 15.93 7.49 -3.09
CA SER A 294 15.18 7.80 -1.87
C SER A 294 16.06 8.48 -0.82
N VAL A 295 17.33 8.10 -0.68
CA VAL A 295 18.29 8.80 0.21
C VAL A 295 18.54 10.22 -0.27
N ALA A 296 18.78 10.42 -1.58
CA ALA A 296 19.02 11.74 -2.14
C ALA A 296 17.79 12.66 -1.98
N ALA A 297 16.59 12.13 -2.23
CA ALA A 297 15.33 12.85 -2.04
C ALA A 297 15.10 13.21 -0.57
N ALA A 298 15.31 12.26 0.35
CA ALA A 298 15.19 12.49 1.78
C ALA A 298 16.21 13.52 2.31
N ALA A 299 17.43 13.48 1.79
CA ALA A 299 18.45 14.51 2.10
C ALA A 299 18.01 15.91 1.61
N LEU A 300 17.39 16.00 0.42
CA LEU A 300 16.86 17.25 -0.10
C LEU A 300 15.69 17.79 0.76
N ILE A 301 14.80 16.91 1.25
CA ILE A 301 13.72 17.28 2.17
C ILE A 301 14.27 17.82 3.48
N TRP A 302 15.31 17.21 4.03
CA TRP A 302 15.92 17.65 5.29
C TRP A 302 16.76 18.93 5.14
N TRP A 303 17.53 19.05 4.05
CA TRP A 303 18.39 20.21 3.81
C TRP A 303 17.60 21.52 3.59
N GLN A 304 16.41 21.44 3.01
CA GLN A 304 15.46 22.56 2.84
C GLN A 304 16.06 23.83 2.15
N PRO A 305 16.76 23.72 1.05
CA PRO A 305 17.34 24.90 0.41
C PRO A 305 16.28 25.88 -0.12
N SER A 306 15.10 25.37 -0.41
CA SER A 306 13.88 26.13 -0.74
C SER A 306 12.64 25.26 -0.60
N THR A 307 11.46 25.88 -0.44
CA THR A 307 10.17 25.15 -0.42
C THR A 307 9.96 24.31 -1.69
N ALA A 308 10.33 24.86 -2.85
CA ALA A 308 10.23 24.13 -4.12
C ALA A 308 11.13 22.87 -4.15
N ALA A 309 12.33 22.95 -3.57
CA ALA A 309 13.23 21.81 -3.46
C ALA A 309 12.68 20.72 -2.52
N VAL A 310 12.02 21.12 -1.44
CA VAL A 310 11.35 20.16 -0.53
C VAL A 310 10.21 19.44 -1.25
N VAL A 311 9.36 20.16 -1.96
CA VAL A 311 8.28 19.56 -2.77
C VAL A 311 8.86 18.62 -3.83
N ALA A 312 9.91 19.04 -4.55
CA ALA A 312 10.61 18.17 -5.50
C ALA A 312 11.18 16.91 -4.81
N GLY A 313 11.71 17.06 -3.59
CA GLY A 313 12.18 15.95 -2.76
C GLY A 313 11.09 14.91 -2.51
N PHE A 314 9.89 15.34 -2.10
CA PHE A 314 8.75 14.42 -1.90
C PHE A 314 8.34 13.73 -3.21
N VAL A 315 8.22 14.46 -4.32
CA VAL A 315 7.86 13.89 -5.63
C VAL A 315 8.90 12.86 -6.08
N ILE A 316 10.20 13.18 -5.94
CA ILE A 316 11.29 12.26 -6.27
C ILE A 316 11.27 11.04 -5.35
N LEU A 317 10.98 11.22 -4.05
CA LEU A 317 10.87 10.13 -3.09
C LEU A 317 9.74 9.16 -3.47
N GLY A 318 8.56 9.66 -3.83
CA GLY A 318 7.46 8.83 -4.34
C GLY A 318 7.86 8.03 -5.58
N ALA A 319 8.48 8.68 -6.58
CA ALA A 319 8.99 8.01 -7.77
C ALA A 319 10.05 6.95 -7.44
N ALA A 320 10.96 7.24 -6.52
CA ALA A 320 12.05 6.36 -6.11
C ALA A 320 11.55 5.08 -5.44
N LEU A 321 10.52 5.20 -4.61
CA LEU A 321 9.94 4.07 -3.86
C LEU A 321 9.03 3.17 -4.73
N ALA A 322 8.49 3.68 -5.84
CA ALA A 322 7.45 3.03 -6.64
C ALA A 322 7.71 1.57 -7.01
N GLY A 323 8.92 1.23 -7.43
CA GLY A 323 9.30 -0.11 -7.90
C GLY A 323 9.92 -1.00 -6.82
N VAL A 324 10.29 -0.44 -5.66
CA VAL A 324 11.09 -1.14 -4.66
C VAL A 324 10.30 -2.28 -4.01
N PHE A 325 9.07 -2.03 -3.56
CA PHE A 325 8.23 -3.04 -2.92
C PHE A 325 7.97 -4.27 -3.81
N PRO A 326 7.46 -4.12 -5.04
CA PRO A 326 7.23 -5.27 -5.91
C PRO A 326 8.53 -5.98 -6.29
N ALA A 327 9.65 -5.25 -6.44
CA ALA A 327 10.93 -5.87 -6.69
C ALA A 327 11.46 -6.67 -5.49
N LEU A 328 11.27 -6.18 -4.25
CA LEU A 328 11.62 -6.93 -3.04
C LEU A 328 10.80 -8.22 -2.91
N ILE A 329 9.48 -8.18 -3.14
CA ILE A 329 8.61 -9.38 -3.18
C ILE A 329 9.12 -10.38 -4.22
N ALA A 330 9.39 -9.92 -5.45
CA ALA A 330 9.83 -10.76 -6.56
C ALA A 330 11.22 -11.40 -6.33
N THR A 331 12.07 -10.79 -5.51
CA THR A 331 13.40 -11.34 -5.17
C THR A 331 13.35 -12.34 -4.01
N THR A 332 12.28 -12.42 -3.24
CA THR A 332 12.20 -13.33 -2.09
C THR A 332 12.32 -14.80 -2.49
N PRO A 333 11.61 -15.33 -3.50
CA PRO A 333 11.81 -16.71 -3.97
C PRO A 333 13.23 -16.97 -4.48
N GLN A 334 13.82 -15.99 -5.17
CA GLN A 334 15.19 -16.11 -5.70
C GLN A 334 16.25 -16.23 -4.59
N ARG A 335 15.96 -15.70 -3.38
CA ARG A 335 16.88 -15.71 -2.23
C ARG A 335 16.74 -16.97 -1.38
N ILE A 336 15.52 -17.45 -1.11
CA ILE A 336 15.27 -18.51 -0.12
C ILE A 336 14.55 -19.75 -0.67
N GLY A 337 14.31 -19.80 -1.99
CA GLY A 337 13.60 -20.88 -2.68
C GLY A 337 12.07 -20.73 -2.56
N ASP A 338 11.34 -21.29 -3.54
CA ASP A 338 9.88 -21.09 -3.71
C ASP A 338 9.07 -21.62 -2.51
N GLN A 339 9.47 -22.76 -1.94
CA GLN A 339 8.74 -23.39 -0.84
C GLN A 339 8.74 -22.52 0.43
N ARG A 340 9.90 -21.94 0.77
CA ARG A 340 10.06 -21.07 1.95
C ARG A 340 9.50 -19.69 1.70
N ALA A 341 9.57 -19.21 0.46
CA ALA A 341 9.14 -17.87 0.07
C ALA A 341 7.65 -17.64 0.33
N ARG A 342 6.79 -18.64 0.15
CA ARG A 342 5.34 -18.52 0.40
C ARG A 342 5.03 -18.02 1.81
N HIS A 343 5.67 -18.63 2.82
CA HIS A 343 5.48 -18.19 4.22
C HIS A 343 6.20 -16.88 4.51
N ALA A 344 7.43 -16.71 3.98
CA ALA A 344 8.20 -15.48 4.19
C ALA A 344 7.50 -14.26 3.63
N ILE A 345 6.90 -14.33 2.44
CA ILE A 345 6.16 -13.22 1.82
C ILE A 345 4.95 -12.82 2.70
N ALA A 346 4.22 -13.78 3.25
CA ALA A 346 3.11 -13.46 4.15
C ALA A 346 3.59 -12.69 5.39
N TRP A 347 4.70 -13.10 6.00
CA TRP A 347 5.31 -12.38 7.12
C TRP A 347 5.87 -11.01 6.71
N GLN A 348 6.46 -10.89 5.51
CA GLN A 348 6.96 -9.64 4.96
C GLN A 348 5.83 -8.62 4.76
N VAL A 349 4.67 -9.03 4.23
CA VAL A 349 3.49 -8.17 4.09
C VAL A 349 2.96 -7.72 5.47
N GLY A 350 2.94 -8.64 6.46
CA GLY A 350 2.59 -8.28 7.83
C GLY A 350 3.56 -7.28 8.45
N ALA A 351 4.88 -7.47 8.26
CA ALA A 351 5.91 -6.55 8.70
C ALA A 351 5.79 -5.18 8.01
N ALA A 352 5.45 -5.15 6.71
CA ALA A 352 5.19 -3.94 5.96
C ALA A 352 4.02 -3.15 6.56
N ALA A 353 2.89 -3.80 6.84
CA ALA A 353 1.74 -3.15 7.47
C ALA A 353 2.08 -2.57 8.85
N ALA A 354 2.79 -3.35 9.68
CA ALA A 354 3.27 -2.90 10.98
C ALA A 354 4.25 -1.72 10.88
N GLY A 355 5.14 -1.73 9.86
CA GLY A 355 6.08 -0.65 9.58
C GLY A 355 5.37 0.64 9.16
N GLY A 356 4.43 0.56 8.24
CA GLY A 356 3.67 1.72 7.76
C GLY A 356 2.96 2.47 8.88
N SER A 357 2.19 1.77 9.71
CA SER A 357 1.47 2.40 10.81
C SER A 357 2.35 2.68 12.03
N GLY A 358 3.21 1.74 12.42
CA GLY A 358 4.03 1.86 13.63
C GLY A 358 5.10 2.95 13.53
N ILE A 359 5.81 3.05 12.40
CA ILE A 359 6.79 4.11 12.17
C ILE A 359 6.09 5.47 12.05
N SER A 360 4.95 5.53 11.33
CA SER A 360 4.18 6.78 11.24
C SER A 360 3.69 7.24 12.61
N ALA A 361 3.24 6.32 13.47
CA ALA A 361 2.85 6.64 14.84
C ALA A 361 4.04 7.10 15.68
N LEU A 362 5.21 6.46 15.54
CA LEU A 362 6.43 6.88 16.22
C LEU A 362 6.84 8.30 15.81
N ILE A 363 6.80 8.61 14.50
CA ILE A 363 7.07 9.97 14.00
C ILE A 363 6.05 10.95 14.60
N GLY A 364 4.77 10.58 14.70
CA GLY A 364 3.74 11.39 15.36
C GLY A 364 4.11 11.73 16.80
N LEU A 365 4.52 10.75 17.60
CA LEU A 365 4.99 10.98 18.97
C LEU A 365 6.23 11.89 19.03
N LEU A 366 7.15 11.73 18.07
CA LEU A 366 8.31 12.61 17.97
C LEU A 366 7.92 14.04 17.59
N ILE A 367 6.94 14.23 16.72
CA ILE A 367 6.41 15.55 16.38
C ILE A 367 5.84 16.24 17.61
N ASP A 368 5.03 15.55 18.41
CA ASP A 368 4.37 16.14 19.58
C ASP A 368 5.37 16.48 20.71
N THR A 369 6.48 15.75 20.82
CA THR A 369 7.53 16.00 21.81
C THR A 369 8.59 17.00 21.34
N THR A 370 8.68 17.28 20.02
CA THR A 370 9.66 18.18 19.44
C THR A 370 9.00 19.23 18.55
N SER A 371 8.88 18.95 17.26
CA SER A 371 8.17 19.78 16.28
C SER A 371 8.02 19.03 14.94
N LEU A 372 7.27 19.61 13.99
CA LEU A 372 7.18 19.09 12.62
C LEU A 372 8.53 19.04 11.88
N ALA A 373 9.52 19.81 12.30
CA ALA A 373 10.86 19.78 11.70
C ALA A 373 11.53 18.40 11.77
N ILE A 374 11.11 17.53 12.72
CA ILE A 374 11.63 16.15 12.86
C ILE A 374 11.32 15.26 11.65
N VAL A 375 10.32 15.61 10.84
CA VAL A 375 9.90 14.79 9.67
C VAL A 375 11.05 14.64 8.67
N GLY A 376 11.78 15.71 8.35
CA GLY A 376 12.92 15.66 7.42
C GLY A 376 14.02 14.68 7.87
N PRO A 377 14.62 14.86 9.05
CA PRO A 377 15.64 13.93 9.55
C PRO A 377 15.09 12.50 9.79
N ALA A 378 13.81 12.33 10.16
CA ALA A 378 13.22 11.00 10.32
C ALA A 378 13.13 10.25 8.98
N ILE A 379 12.66 10.91 7.91
CA ILE A 379 12.61 10.34 6.55
C ILE A 379 14.01 9.96 6.07
N LEU A 380 15.02 10.82 6.28
CA LEU A 380 16.41 10.52 5.89
C LEU A 380 16.96 9.33 6.69
N THR A 381 16.73 9.30 7.99
CA THR A 381 17.16 8.18 8.84
C THR A 381 16.55 6.86 8.37
N LEU A 382 15.25 6.85 8.06
CA LEU A 382 14.56 5.65 7.52
C LEU A 382 15.14 5.22 6.18
N ALA A 383 15.40 6.15 5.26
CA ALA A 383 16.00 5.85 3.97
C ALA A 383 17.40 5.23 4.11
N LEU A 384 18.22 5.76 5.01
CA LEU A 384 19.56 5.23 5.31
C LEU A 384 19.48 3.84 5.95
N LEU A 385 18.61 3.64 6.96
CA LEU A 385 18.40 2.34 7.59
C LEU A 385 17.90 1.29 6.58
N LEU A 386 17.01 1.67 5.66
CA LEU A 386 16.53 0.81 4.59
C LEU A 386 17.69 0.35 3.68
N VAL A 387 18.55 1.27 3.26
CA VAL A 387 19.75 0.94 2.44
C VAL A 387 20.69 0.01 3.20
N LEU A 388 20.95 0.28 4.48
CA LEU A 388 21.82 -0.56 5.32
C LEU A 388 21.25 -1.97 5.48
N ALA A 389 19.97 -2.08 5.83
CA ALA A 389 19.28 -3.36 6.00
C ALA A 389 19.27 -4.18 4.70
N ASN A 390 18.94 -3.54 3.56
CA ASN A 390 18.94 -4.21 2.27
C ASN A 390 20.36 -4.61 1.82
N SER A 391 21.38 -3.81 2.13
CA SER A 391 22.78 -4.14 1.85
C SER A 391 23.24 -5.36 2.64
N ALA A 392 22.87 -5.44 3.93
CA ALA A 392 23.12 -6.61 4.77
C ALA A 392 22.38 -7.86 4.22
N LEU A 393 21.12 -7.72 3.85
CA LEU A 393 20.33 -8.78 3.23
C LEU A 393 20.97 -9.28 1.93
N THR A 394 21.43 -8.37 1.08
CA THR A 394 22.02 -8.72 -0.22
C THR A 394 23.40 -9.38 -0.08
N ARG A 395 24.17 -9.02 0.96
CA ARG A 395 25.44 -9.71 1.28
C ARG A 395 25.19 -11.16 1.76
N LEU A 396 24.15 -11.38 2.59
CA LEU A 396 23.83 -12.72 3.09
C LEU A 396 23.16 -13.60 2.05
N ALA A 397 22.29 -13.03 1.21
CA ALA A 397 21.51 -13.69 0.17
C ALA A 397 21.52 -12.87 -1.13
N PRO A 398 22.58 -12.98 -1.94
CA PRO A 398 22.67 -12.27 -3.21
C PRO A 398 21.51 -12.63 -4.14
N ILE A 399 21.02 -11.66 -4.90
CA ILE A 399 20.07 -11.91 -5.99
C ILE A 399 20.86 -12.56 -7.13
N PRO A 400 20.52 -13.76 -7.59
CA PRO A 400 21.20 -14.39 -8.71
C PRO A 400 21.16 -13.48 -9.95
N VAL A 401 22.28 -13.37 -10.64
CA VAL A 401 22.31 -12.76 -11.96
C VAL A 401 21.78 -13.81 -12.92
N PRO A 402 20.75 -13.51 -13.74
CA PRO A 402 20.35 -14.46 -14.78
C PRO A 402 21.55 -14.74 -15.66
N ASP A 403 21.90 -16.03 -15.84
CA ASP A 403 22.90 -16.43 -16.82
C ASP A 403 22.49 -15.83 -18.15
N GLY A 404 23.38 -15.04 -18.75
CA GLY A 404 23.18 -14.53 -20.10
C GLY A 404 22.90 -15.70 -21.05
N PRO A 405 22.26 -15.48 -22.22
CA PRO A 405 22.02 -16.55 -23.19
C PRO A 405 23.35 -17.26 -23.42
N ARG A 406 23.38 -18.57 -23.07
CA ARG A 406 24.52 -19.44 -23.44
C ARG A 406 24.63 -19.37 -24.95
N GLN A 407 25.73 -18.78 -25.44
CA GLN A 407 26.07 -18.68 -26.86
C GLN A 407 26.20 -20.08 -27.45
#